data_4c12de42515142ad89cc0c127f6fa4ad
#
_entry.id   4c12de42515142ad89cc0c127f6fa4ad
#
_cell.length_a   1.000
_cell.length_b   1.000
_cell.length_c   1.000
_cell.angle_alpha   90.00
_cell.angle_beta   90.00
_cell.angle_gamma   90.00
#
_symmetry.space_group_name_H-M   'P 1'
#
loop_
_entity.id
_entity.type
_entity.pdbx_description
1 polymer ?
#
loop_
_entity_poly.entity_id
_entity_poly.type
_entity_poly.pdbx_seq_one_letter_code
_entity_poly.pdbx_strand_id
1 'polypeptide(L)'
;MELTSEQKKEIQEQQSQSNSTKRVTSPELEKVLYEAIPVLDHGFIRVIDYMGDDSSIVQSARVSYGKGTKKVSTDEGLIRYLMRHWHSTPFEMCEIKYHVKLPIFIARQWIRHRTANVNEYSARYSILDKEFYIPAKEQLSAQATNNRQGRGDLITGQQADEVLKILKDDAVRTYDNYEKMLNERFDGTVIDEKKSGLARELARMNLTLNSYTQWYWKTDLLNLMNFLFLRGDSHAQYEIRVYAEKMLDTVKKWVPITHSAFLDYRVGAAHLSSKGLKIVKSMINGNKVSYEDSGLSKREWNELMEVIDKKNLIVI
;
A
#
# COMPACT_ATOMS: atom_id res chain seq x y z
N MET A 1 -1.24 4.82 17.12
CA MET A 1 -1.31 3.40 17.53
C MET A 1 -0.48 3.21 18.78
N GLU A 2 -1.07 2.70 19.85
CA GLU A 2 -0.30 2.28 21.03
C GLU A 2 -0.17 0.75 21.01
N LEU A 3 1.07 0.26 20.98
CA LEU A 3 1.37 -1.16 21.11
C LEU A 3 1.25 -1.57 22.59
N THR A 4 0.71 -2.75 22.86
CA THR A 4 0.68 -3.32 24.20
C THR A 4 2.10 -3.61 24.70
N SER A 5 2.27 -3.77 26.01
CA SER A 5 3.57 -4.12 26.59
C SER A 5 4.10 -5.46 26.07
N GLU A 6 3.22 -6.43 25.84
CA GLU A 6 3.56 -7.73 25.24
C GLU A 6 4.04 -7.59 23.80
N GLN A 7 3.34 -6.83 22.96
CA GLN A 7 3.74 -6.55 21.59
C GLN A 7 5.09 -5.85 21.50
N LYS A 8 5.32 -4.85 22.38
CA LYS A 8 6.63 -4.17 22.48
C LYS A 8 7.74 -5.14 22.86
N LYS A 9 7.48 -6.03 23.83
CA LYS A 9 8.44 -7.04 24.25
C LYS A 9 8.76 -8.03 23.13
N GLU A 10 7.75 -8.55 22.45
CA GLU A 10 7.92 -9.45 21.29
C GLU A 10 8.77 -8.80 20.19
N ILE A 11 8.49 -7.53 19.86
CA ILE A 11 9.27 -6.77 18.86
C ILE A 11 10.74 -6.65 19.29
N GLN A 12 10.99 -6.29 20.57
CA GLN A 12 12.35 -6.18 21.09
C GLN A 12 13.10 -7.51 21.08
N GLU A 13 12.42 -8.60 21.44
CA GLU A 13 13.01 -9.95 21.39
C GLU A 13 13.38 -10.33 19.95
N GLN A 14 12.51 -10.08 18.98
CA GLN A 14 12.79 -10.34 17.56
C GLN A 14 13.94 -9.47 17.03
N GLN A 15 13.98 -8.19 17.37
CA GLN A 15 15.04 -7.27 16.94
C GLN A 15 16.40 -7.57 17.60
N SER A 16 16.42 -8.20 18.78
CA SER A 16 17.65 -8.57 19.46
C SER A 16 18.30 -9.84 18.90
N GLN A 17 17.57 -10.64 18.12
CA GLN A 17 18.11 -11.85 17.51
C GLN A 17 19.02 -11.48 16.33
N SER A 18 20.19 -12.10 16.26
CA SER A 18 21.11 -11.94 15.14
C SER A 18 21.62 -13.30 14.67
N ASN A 19 21.47 -13.54 13.37
CA ASN A 19 21.93 -14.77 12.75
C ASN A 19 22.92 -14.45 11.62
N SER A 20 24.04 -15.18 11.55
CA SER A 20 24.91 -15.06 10.39
C SER A 20 24.26 -15.75 9.17
N THR A 21 24.33 -15.12 8.01
CA THR A 21 23.79 -15.65 6.77
C THR A 21 24.80 -15.49 5.63
N LYS A 22 24.74 -16.42 4.65
CA LYS A 22 25.47 -16.29 3.37
C LYS A 22 24.68 -15.49 2.31
N ARG A 23 23.45 -15.10 2.63
CA ARG A 23 22.61 -14.27 1.73
C ARG A 23 23.04 -12.82 1.84
N VAL A 24 22.79 -12.08 0.77
CA VAL A 24 22.92 -10.62 0.81
C VAL A 24 21.88 -10.03 1.75
N THR A 25 22.25 -8.99 2.46
CA THR A 25 21.35 -8.23 3.34
C THR A 25 21.41 -6.76 2.97
N SER A 26 20.31 -6.04 3.25
CA SER A 26 20.20 -4.59 3.06
C SER A 26 20.31 -3.90 4.41
N PRO A 27 21.48 -3.32 4.76
CA PRO A 27 21.74 -2.83 6.12
C PRO A 27 20.72 -1.79 6.63
N GLU A 28 20.19 -0.96 5.75
CA GLU A 28 19.19 0.05 6.14
C GLU A 28 17.81 -0.57 6.37
N LEU A 29 17.46 -1.66 5.69
CA LEU A 29 16.24 -2.39 5.96
C LEU A 29 16.34 -3.23 7.23
N GLU A 30 17.50 -3.86 7.47
CA GLU A 30 17.78 -4.62 8.71
C GLU A 30 17.50 -3.80 9.98
N LYS A 31 17.79 -2.50 9.96
CA LYS A 31 17.55 -1.60 11.11
C LYS A 31 16.09 -1.45 11.48
N VAL A 32 15.19 -1.70 10.55
CA VAL A 32 13.72 -1.50 10.73
C VAL A 32 12.94 -2.81 10.62
N LEU A 33 13.61 -3.96 10.54
CA LEU A 33 12.94 -5.25 10.63
C LEU A 33 12.14 -5.34 11.93
N TYR A 34 10.95 -5.90 11.82
CA TYR A 34 9.99 -6.08 12.92
C TYR A 34 9.44 -4.78 13.53
N GLU A 35 9.92 -3.60 13.11
CA GLU A 35 9.37 -2.33 13.58
C GLU A 35 7.94 -2.15 13.06
N ALA A 36 6.99 -1.88 13.96
CA ALA A 36 5.63 -1.54 13.59
C ALA A 36 5.56 -0.05 13.21
N ILE A 37 5.60 0.24 11.94
CA ILE A 37 5.50 1.60 11.38
C ILE A 37 4.02 2.00 11.35
N PRO A 38 3.58 3.00 12.14
CA PRO A 38 2.17 3.37 12.26
C PRO A 38 1.58 3.88 10.94
N VAL A 39 0.33 3.49 10.66
CA VAL A 39 -0.47 3.97 9.53
C VAL A 39 -1.91 4.16 10.00
N LEU A 40 -2.53 5.31 9.70
CA LEU A 40 -3.85 5.69 10.19
C LEU A 40 -3.88 5.77 11.73
N ASP A 41 -5.05 5.52 12.34
CA ASP A 41 -5.23 5.59 13.80
C ASP A 41 -4.74 4.32 14.54
N HIS A 42 -5.07 3.11 14.04
CA HIS A 42 -4.71 1.83 14.67
C HIS A 42 -3.92 0.87 13.76
N GLY A 43 -3.71 1.23 12.51
CA GLY A 43 -3.01 0.41 11.52
C GLY A 43 -1.49 0.49 11.61
N PHE A 44 -0.81 -0.43 10.95
CA PHE A 44 0.64 -0.44 10.77
C PHE A 44 1.06 -1.25 9.55
N ILE A 45 2.29 -1.03 9.10
CA ILE A 45 3.07 -1.98 8.32
C ILE A 45 4.30 -2.39 9.13
N ARG A 46 4.79 -3.60 8.91
CA ARG A 46 5.96 -4.16 9.58
C ARG A 46 6.66 -5.10 8.60
N VAL A 47 7.91 -4.86 8.29
CA VAL A 47 8.71 -5.78 7.47
C VAL A 47 9.10 -6.97 8.32
N ILE A 48 8.78 -8.17 7.85
CA ILE A 48 9.05 -9.43 8.58
C ILE A 48 10.25 -10.15 7.99
N ASP A 49 10.38 -10.12 6.65
CA ASP A 49 11.39 -10.90 5.95
C ASP A 49 11.56 -10.38 4.53
N TYR A 50 12.73 -10.59 3.94
CA TYR A 50 12.99 -10.24 2.56
C TYR A 50 14.07 -11.14 1.95
N MET A 51 14.13 -11.17 0.62
CA MET A 51 15.13 -11.89 -0.15
C MET A 51 15.70 -11.00 -1.24
N GLY A 52 17.03 -10.90 -1.31
CA GLY A 52 17.73 -10.13 -2.35
C GLY A 52 17.86 -8.66 -2.04
N ASP A 53 18.62 -7.98 -2.90
CA ASP A 53 18.90 -6.56 -2.92
C ASP A 53 19.13 -6.08 -4.37
N ASP A 54 19.60 -4.84 -4.59
CA ASP A 54 19.94 -4.32 -5.93
C ASP A 54 20.94 -5.21 -6.67
N SER A 55 21.91 -5.84 -5.97
CA SER A 55 22.88 -6.74 -6.59
C SER A 55 22.25 -8.03 -7.09
N SER A 56 21.21 -8.51 -6.44
CA SER A 56 20.44 -9.70 -6.83
C SER A 56 19.71 -9.50 -8.17
N ILE A 57 19.20 -8.30 -8.41
CA ILE A 57 18.57 -7.91 -9.68
C ILE A 57 19.61 -7.95 -10.81
N VAL A 58 20.78 -7.35 -10.58
CA VAL A 58 21.91 -7.36 -11.53
C VAL A 58 22.38 -8.78 -11.81
N GLN A 59 22.52 -9.60 -10.79
CA GLN A 59 22.89 -11.00 -10.91
C GLN A 59 21.91 -11.77 -11.80
N SER A 60 20.61 -11.61 -11.56
CA SER A 60 19.55 -12.25 -12.32
C SER A 60 19.56 -11.83 -13.80
N ALA A 61 19.73 -10.53 -14.07
CA ALA A 61 19.81 -10.04 -15.43
C ALA A 61 21.02 -10.63 -16.18
N ARG A 62 22.16 -10.77 -15.52
CA ARG A 62 23.41 -11.29 -16.13
C ARG A 62 23.38 -12.78 -16.45
N VAL A 63 22.52 -13.58 -15.82
CA VAL A 63 22.32 -14.99 -16.18
C VAL A 63 21.94 -15.15 -17.65
N SER A 64 21.18 -14.21 -18.21
CA SER A 64 20.75 -14.22 -19.61
C SER A 64 21.92 -14.16 -20.62
N TYR A 65 23.09 -13.73 -20.22
CA TYR A 65 24.29 -13.67 -21.08
C TYR A 65 25.17 -14.92 -21.02
N GLY A 66 24.79 -15.94 -20.23
CA GLY A 66 25.52 -17.19 -20.13
C GLY A 66 26.93 -17.10 -19.55
N LYS A 67 27.36 -15.93 -19.11
CA LYS A 67 28.74 -15.67 -18.60
C LYS A 67 28.89 -15.88 -17.10
N GLY A 68 27.85 -16.38 -16.43
CA GLY A 68 27.81 -16.58 -15.00
C GLY A 68 27.82 -15.28 -14.20
N THR A 69 27.62 -15.42 -12.90
CA THR A 69 27.49 -14.29 -11.95
C THR A 69 28.81 -13.89 -11.35
N LYS A 70 29.85 -13.62 -12.16
CA LYS A 70 31.23 -13.41 -11.67
C LYS A 70 31.45 -12.15 -10.82
N LYS A 71 30.50 -11.21 -10.77
CA LYS A 71 30.55 -10.06 -9.85
C LYS A 71 29.16 -9.82 -9.28
N VAL A 72 29.03 -9.98 -7.99
CA VAL A 72 27.94 -9.42 -7.19
C VAL A 72 28.29 -7.95 -6.97
N SER A 73 27.88 -7.09 -7.87
CA SER A 73 28.05 -5.63 -7.73
C SER A 73 26.77 -4.96 -8.19
N THR A 74 26.39 -3.94 -7.47
CA THR A 74 25.34 -3.04 -7.91
C THR A 74 25.79 -2.36 -9.20
N ASP A 75 24.94 -2.45 -10.22
CA ASP A 75 25.16 -1.77 -11.50
C ASP A 75 23.94 -0.87 -11.76
N GLU A 76 24.05 0.39 -11.36
CA GLU A 76 22.98 1.37 -11.50
C GLU A 76 22.53 1.51 -12.95
N GLY A 77 23.49 1.55 -13.88
CA GLY A 77 23.20 1.68 -15.32
C GLY A 77 22.34 0.53 -15.83
N LEU A 78 22.62 -0.71 -15.38
CA LEU A 78 21.84 -1.88 -15.78
C LEU A 78 20.42 -1.85 -15.15
N ILE A 79 20.31 -1.56 -13.87
CA ILE A 79 19.00 -1.46 -13.20
C ILE A 79 18.13 -0.40 -13.87
N ARG A 80 18.70 0.78 -14.14
CA ARG A 80 18.00 1.86 -14.86
C ARG A 80 17.61 1.45 -16.29
N TYR A 81 18.46 0.72 -16.99
CA TYR A 81 18.15 0.17 -18.31
C TYR A 81 16.98 -0.82 -18.24
N LEU A 82 17.02 -1.77 -17.32
CA LEU A 82 15.95 -2.76 -17.13
C LEU A 82 14.60 -2.09 -16.82
N MET A 83 14.60 -1.11 -15.91
CA MET A 83 13.40 -0.35 -15.54
C MET A 83 12.83 0.43 -16.74
N ARG A 84 13.68 1.14 -17.48
CA ARG A 84 13.28 1.96 -18.64
C ARG A 84 12.69 1.12 -19.78
N HIS A 85 13.25 -0.07 -20.02
CA HIS A 85 12.86 -0.95 -21.12
C HIS A 85 11.86 -2.04 -20.71
N TRP A 86 11.28 -1.97 -19.52
CA TRP A 86 10.24 -2.89 -19.04
C TRP A 86 10.70 -4.36 -18.95
N HIS A 87 11.99 -4.58 -18.68
CA HIS A 87 12.51 -5.91 -18.38
C HIS A 87 12.11 -6.28 -16.93
N SER A 88 11.06 -7.06 -16.79
CA SER A 88 10.40 -7.31 -15.49
C SER A 88 11.06 -8.39 -14.65
N THR A 89 11.39 -9.54 -15.25
CA THR A 89 11.83 -10.76 -14.57
C THR A 89 12.98 -10.58 -13.57
N PRO A 90 14.03 -9.75 -13.82
CA PRO A 90 15.08 -9.55 -12.83
C PRO A 90 14.58 -8.98 -11.50
N PHE A 91 13.54 -8.14 -11.52
CA PHE A 91 12.95 -7.56 -10.31
C PHE A 91 12.07 -8.57 -9.55
N GLU A 92 11.55 -9.60 -10.22
CA GLU A 92 10.77 -10.68 -9.60
C GLU A 92 11.64 -11.61 -8.74
N MET A 93 12.98 -11.54 -8.88
CA MET A 93 13.93 -12.35 -8.11
C MET A 93 14.21 -11.79 -6.70
N CYS A 94 13.60 -10.68 -6.33
CA CYS A 94 13.63 -10.15 -4.98
C CYS A 94 12.22 -10.23 -4.38
N GLU A 95 12.07 -10.68 -3.15
CA GLU A 95 10.79 -10.83 -2.46
C GLU A 95 10.79 -10.13 -1.10
N ILE A 96 9.62 -9.69 -0.64
CA ILE A 96 9.43 -9.09 0.68
C ILE A 96 8.12 -9.58 1.32
N LYS A 97 8.14 -9.74 2.65
CA LYS A 97 6.99 -10.12 3.45
C LYS A 97 6.68 -9.05 4.49
N TYR A 98 5.47 -8.54 4.43
CA TYR A 98 4.93 -7.58 5.39
C TYR A 98 3.91 -8.22 6.31
N HIS A 99 3.88 -7.78 7.56
CA HIS A 99 2.73 -7.87 8.43
C HIS A 99 2.01 -6.51 8.36
N VAL A 100 0.73 -6.54 8.02
CA VAL A 100 -0.06 -5.32 7.83
C VAL A 100 -1.33 -5.40 8.67
N LYS A 101 -1.61 -4.36 9.46
CA LYS A 101 -2.89 -4.13 10.13
C LYS A 101 -3.60 -2.99 9.42
N LEU A 102 -4.82 -3.25 8.94
CA LEU A 102 -5.56 -2.33 8.10
C LEU A 102 -7.08 -2.50 8.25
N PRO A 103 -7.90 -1.45 7.95
CA PRO A 103 -9.35 -1.58 7.96
C PRO A 103 -9.83 -2.56 6.88
N ILE A 104 -10.89 -3.32 7.16
CA ILE A 104 -11.44 -4.34 6.23
C ILE A 104 -11.81 -3.72 4.88
N PHE A 105 -12.37 -2.51 4.82
CA PHE A 105 -12.71 -1.87 3.54
C PHE A 105 -11.47 -1.57 2.68
N ILE A 106 -10.31 -1.31 3.29
CA ILE A 106 -9.02 -1.16 2.60
C ILE A 106 -8.45 -2.52 2.21
N ALA A 107 -8.57 -3.53 3.08
CA ALA A 107 -8.18 -4.90 2.76
C ALA A 107 -8.89 -5.40 1.48
N ARG A 108 -10.17 -5.12 1.32
CA ARG A 108 -10.96 -5.50 0.13
C ARG A 108 -10.48 -4.79 -1.15
N GLN A 109 -9.95 -3.59 -1.05
CA GLN A 109 -9.33 -2.90 -2.18
C GLN A 109 -7.93 -3.46 -2.48
N TRP A 110 -7.15 -3.74 -1.44
CA TRP A 110 -5.78 -4.24 -1.56
C TRP A 110 -5.71 -5.66 -2.14
N ILE A 111 -6.62 -6.55 -1.73
CA ILE A 111 -6.64 -7.96 -2.18
C ILE A 111 -6.85 -8.11 -3.70
N ARG A 112 -7.20 -7.04 -4.42
CA ARG A 112 -7.28 -7.02 -5.87
C ARG A 112 -5.90 -7.10 -6.55
N HIS A 113 -4.81 -6.83 -5.82
CA HIS A 113 -3.44 -7.11 -6.24
C HIS A 113 -3.14 -8.59 -5.98
N ARG A 114 -3.41 -9.44 -6.98
CA ARG A 114 -3.46 -10.90 -6.86
C ARG A 114 -2.11 -11.61 -6.98
N THR A 115 -1.08 -10.91 -7.47
CA THR A 115 0.29 -11.44 -7.59
C THR A 115 1.03 -11.32 -6.26
N ALA A 116 0.45 -11.90 -5.22
CA ALA A 116 0.95 -11.91 -3.87
C ALA A 116 0.39 -13.10 -3.10
N ASN A 117 1.03 -13.48 -2.00
CA ASN A 117 0.51 -14.45 -1.05
C ASN A 117 -0.04 -13.71 0.17
N VAL A 118 -1.23 -14.09 0.61
CA VAL A 118 -1.91 -13.49 1.76
C VAL A 118 -2.29 -14.57 2.75
N ASN A 119 -2.00 -14.31 4.03
CA ASN A 119 -2.52 -15.08 5.15
C ASN A 119 -3.14 -14.11 6.16
N GLU A 120 -4.47 -14.10 6.19
CA GLU A 120 -5.24 -13.14 6.97
C GLU A 120 -5.64 -13.71 8.33
N TYR A 121 -5.64 -12.85 9.36
CA TYR A 121 -6.21 -13.11 10.66
C TYR A 121 -7.67 -13.55 10.55
N SER A 122 -8.02 -14.65 11.21
CA SER A 122 -9.33 -15.25 11.02
C SER A 122 -10.28 -14.93 12.17
N ALA A 123 -11.28 -14.12 11.92
CA ALA A 123 -12.42 -13.92 12.81
C ALA A 123 -13.30 -15.18 13.02
N ARG A 124 -12.91 -16.32 12.45
CA ARG A 124 -13.52 -17.64 12.74
C ARG A 124 -12.86 -18.32 13.94
N TYR A 125 -11.59 -18.02 14.18
CA TYR A 125 -10.80 -18.64 15.25
C TYR A 125 -10.62 -17.73 16.45
N SER A 126 -10.66 -16.42 16.24
CA SER A 126 -10.43 -15.43 17.29
C SER A 126 -11.48 -14.32 17.23
N ILE A 127 -11.72 -13.68 18.36
CA ILE A 127 -12.51 -12.45 18.43
C ILE A 127 -11.65 -11.31 17.93
N LEU A 128 -12.17 -10.49 17.01
CA LEU A 128 -11.45 -9.34 16.48
C LEU A 128 -11.25 -8.26 17.55
N ASP A 129 -10.16 -7.51 17.46
CA ASP A 129 -9.90 -6.37 18.33
C ASP A 129 -11.02 -5.33 18.23
N LYS A 130 -11.34 -4.66 19.35
CA LYS A 130 -12.32 -3.56 19.38
C LYS A 130 -11.68 -2.26 18.88
N GLU A 131 -11.19 -2.29 17.66
CA GLU A 131 -10.54 -1.16 17.01
C GLU A 131 -11.19 -0.88 15.65
N PHE A 132 -11.48 0.41 15.42
CA PHE A 132 -12.19 0.87 14.25
C PHE A 132 -11.48 2.08 13.67
N TYR A 133 -11.35 2.13 12.36
CA TYR A 133 -10.88 3.32 11.68
C TYR A 133 -11.93 4.42 11.75
N ILE A 134 -11.55 5.55 12.34
CA ILE A 134 -12.31 6.78 12.33
C ILE A 134 -11.48 7.85 11.63
N PRO A 135 -11.94 8.37 10.47
CA PRO A 135 -11.17 9.37 9.74
C PRO A 135 -10.99 10.65 10.55
N ALA A 136 -9.83 11.31 10.38
CA ALA A 136 -9.65 12.67 10.89
C ALA A 136 -10.60 13.65 10.16
N LYS A 137 -10.97 14.76 10.78
CA LYS A 137 -11.90 15.76 10.20
C LYS A 137 -11.41 16.25 8.84
N GLU A 138 -10.12 16.39 8.65
CA GLU A 138 -9.46 16.83 7.42
C GLU A 138 -9.56 15.81 6.28
N GLN A 139 -10.01 14.60 6.57
CA GLN A 139 -10.23 13.54 5.59
C GLN A 139 -11.72 13.35 5.21
N LEU A 140 -12.63 14.06 5.89
CA LEU A 140 -14.05 14.01 5.56
C LEU A 140 -14.33 14.89 4.33
N SER A 141 -14.69 14.27 3.23
CA SER A 141 -14.98 14.98 2.00
C SER A 141 -16.31 14.50 1.40
N ALA A 142 -16.99 15.41 0.75
CA ALA A 142 -18.15 15.10 -0.06
C ALA A 142 -17.76 14.26 -1.29
N GLN A 143 -18.74 13.70 -1.99
CA GLN A 143 -18.50 13.04 -3.27
C GLN A 143 -18.10 14.08 -4.32
N ALA A 144 -17.03 13.84 -5.06
CA ALA A 144 -16.66 14.69 -6.19
C ALA A 144 -17.75 14.69 -7.26
N THR A 145 -18.03 15.86 -7.84
CA THR A 145 -19.06 16.04 -8.85
C THR A 145 -18.62 15.59 -10.26
N ASN A 146 -17.31 15.64 -10.52
CA ASN A 146 -16.69 15.31 -11.80
C ASN A 146 -16.14 13.89 -11.88
N ASN A 147 -15.98 13.21 -10.74
CA ASN A 147 -15.45 11.86 -10.64
C ASN A 147 -16.20 11.06 -9.57
N ARG A 148 -16.86 9.98 -9.98
CA ARG A 148 -17.63 9.10 -9.07
C ARG A 148 -16.79 8.35 -8.04
N GLN A 149 -15.47 8.33 -8.16
CA GLN A 149 -14.54 7.68 -7.23
C GLN A 149 -13.75 8.68 -6.38
N GLY A 150 -13.79 9.96 -6.76
CA GLY A 150 -13.00 11.01 -6.12
C GLY A 150 -13.68 11.64 -4.91
N ARG A 151 -12.86 12.22 -4.05
CA ARG A 151 -13.29 13.12 -2.96
C ARG A 151 -13.43 14.53 -3.50
N GLY A 152 -14.49 15.21 -3.10
CA GLY A 152 -14.75 16.61 -3.40
C GLY A 152 -14.36 17.52 -2.22
N ASP A 153 -15.15 18.55 -1.99
CA ASP A 153 -14.93 19.54 -0.93
C ASP A 153 -14.99 18.91 0.47
N LEU A 154 -14.25 19.50 1.41
CA LEU A 154 -14.26 19.07 2.80
C LEU A 154 -15.63 19.29 3.44
N ILE A 155 -16.09 18.32 4.20
CA ILE A 155 -17.24 18.44 5.09
C ILE A 155 -16.72 19.01 6.43
N THR A 156 -17.26 20.11 6.87
CA THR A 156 -16.78 20.84 8.07
C THR A 156 -17.92 21.13 9.05
N GLY A 157 -17.56 21.66 10.21
CA GLY A 157 -18.52 22.11 11.23
C GLY A 157 -19.38 20.98 11.80
N GLN A 158 -20.62 21.28 12.13
CA GLN A 158 -21.56 20.36 12.76
C GLN A 158 -21.80 19.09 11.93
N GLN A 159 -21.87 19.19 10.60
CA GLN A 159 -22.04 18.03 9.73
C GLN A 159 -20.89 17.04 9.85
N ALA A 160 -19.66 17.52 9.94
CA ALA A 160 -18.49 16.66 10.16
C ALA A 160 -18.58 15.93 11.50
N ASP A 161 -18.98 16.63 12.56
CA ASP A 161 -19.12 16.05 13.91
C ASP A 161 -20.25 14.99 13.94
N GLU A 162 -21.35 15.22 13.26
CA GLU A 162 -22.45 14.24 13.12
C GLU A 162 -22.00 12.99 12.38
N VAL A 163 -21.27 13.12 11.25
CA VAL A 163 -20.74 11.98 10.50
C VAL A 163 -19.77 11.16 11.33
N LEU A 164 -18.82 11.81 12.03
CA LEU A 164 -17.86 11.11 12.90
C LEU A 164 -18.55 10.39 14.04
N LYS A 165 -19.58 11.04 14.63
CA LYS A 165 -20.38 10.42 15.69
C LYS A 165 -21.11 9.18 15.20
N ILE A 166 -21.75 9.21 14.05
CA ILE A 166 -22.41 8.05 13.44
C ILE A 166 -21.40 6.90 13.25
N LEU A 167 -20.25 7.19 12.60
CA LEU A 167 -19.23 6.17 12.34
C LEU A 167 -18.73 5.50 13.62
N LYS A 168 -18.51 6.28 14.68
CA LYS A 168 -18.04 5.79 15.97
C LYS A 168 -19.12 5.01 16.72
N ASP A 169 -20.31 5.59 16.84
CA ASP A 169 -21.40 4.99 17.64
C ASP A 169 -21.86 3.67 17.01
N ASP A 170 -21.98 3.61 15.67
CA ASP A 170 -22.34 2.38 14.97
C ASP A 170 -21.25 1.31 15.09
N ALA A 171 -19.98 1.66 14.96
CA ALA A 171 -18.89 0.71 15.11
C ALA A 171 -18.89 0.09 16.54
N VAL A 172 -19.00 0.92 17.56
CA VAL A 172 -19.05 0.46 18.96
C VAL A 172 -20.28 -0.38 19.21
N ARG A 173 -21.47 0.09 18.80
CA ARG A 173 -22.73 -0.62 18.99
C ARG A 173 -22.76 -1.99 18.31
N THR A 174 -22.27 -2.08 17.08
CA THR A 174 -22.23 -3.34 16.35
C THR A 174 -21.22 -4.31 16.95
N TYR A 175 -20.10 -3.83 17.45
CA TYR A 175 -19.13 -4.63 18.16
C TYR A 175 -19.67 -5.16 19.51
N ASP A 176 -20.34 -4.32 20.30
CA ASP A 176 -20.97 -4.76 21.55
C ASP A 176 -22.04 -5.83 21.28
N ASN A 177 -22.79 -5.72 20.19
CA ASN A 177 -23.71 -6.75 19.76
C ASN A 177 -23.00 -8.02 19.27
N TYR A 178 -21.84 -7.90 18.63
CA TYR A 178 -21.01 -9.03 18.23
C TYR A 178 -20.57 -9.85 19.44
N GLU A 179 -20.05 -9.21 20.51
CA GLU A 179 -19.71 -9.89 21.77
C GLU A 179 -20.95 -10.53 22.42
N LYS A 180 -22.10 -9.84 22.43
CA LYS A 180 -23.37 -10.41 22.95
C LYS A 180 -23.83 -11.63 22.16
N MET A 181 -23.69 -11.63 20.85
CA MET A 181 -24.02 -12.80 20.01
C MET A 181 -23.07 -13.96 20.26
N LEU A 182 -21.79 -13.69 20.45
CA LEU A 182 -20.80 -14.70 20.84
C LEU A 182 -21.01 -15.22 22.25
N ASN A 183 -21.71 -14.47 23.10
CA ASN A 183 -21.78 -14.68 24.55
C ASN A 183 -20.40 -14.72 25.24
N GLU A 184 -19.41 -14.05 24.61
CA GLU A 184 -18.01 -14.03 25.03
C GLU A 184 -17.43 -12.65 24.72
N ARG A 185 -16.64 -12.10 25.65
CA ARG A 185 -15.90 -10.85 25.47
C ARG A 185 -14.54 -11.13 24.82
N PHE A 186 -13.89 -10.08 24.36
CA PHE A 186 -12.55 -10.15 23.77
C PHE A 186 -11.51 -10.83 24.68
N ASP A 187 -11.63 -10.65 26.01
CA ASP A 187 -10.75 -11.25 27.01
C ASP A 187 -11.08 -12.72 27.35
N GLY A 188 -12.05 -13.31 26.65
CA GLY A 188 -12.49 -14.68 26.89
C GLY A 188 -13.55 -14.84 28.01
N THR A 189 -14.01 -13.75 28.63
CA THR A 189 -15.01 -13.77 29.69
C THR A 189 -16.40 -14.12 29.12
N VAL A 190 -17.04 -15.18 29.63
CA VAL A 190 -18.42 -15.52 29.27
C VAL A 190 -19.37 -14.47 29.85
N ILE A 191 -20.34 -14.00 29.03
CA ILE A 191 -21.27 -12.94 29.41
C ILE A 191 -22.45 -13.49 30.26
N ASP A 192 -22.99 -14.63 29.82
CA ASP A 192 -24.14 -15.27 30.49
C ASP A 192 -23.98 -16.79 30.42
N GLU A 193 -23.73 -17.43 31.60
CA GLU A 193 -23.53 -18.88 31.73
C GLU A 193 -24.75 -19.73 31.31
N LYS A 194 -25.91 -19.11 31.19
CA LYS A 194 -27.16 -19.81 30.81
C LYS A 194 -27.44 -19.78 29.31
N LYS A 195 -26.61 -19.11 28.54
CA LYS A 195 -26.79 -18.92 27.09
C LYS A 195 -25.67 -19.57 26.30
N SER A 196 -26.02 -20.11 25.15
CA SER A 196 -25.07 -20.53 24.14
C SER A 196 -24.73 -19.33 23.24
N GLY A 197 -23.45 -19.19 22.89
CA GLY A 197 -22.99 -18.18 21.90
C GLY A 197 -23.27 -18.62 20.47
N LEU A 198 -23.47 -17.64 19.59
CA LEU A 198 -23.50 -17.85 18.14
C LEU A 198 -22.11 -18.22 17.64
N ALA A 199 -22.00 -19.08 16.62
CA ALA A 199 -20.73 -19.40 15.99
C ALA A 199 -20.00 -18.13 15.47
N ARG A 200 -18.68 -18.03 15.72
CA ARG A 200 -17.85 -16.87 15.35
C ARG A 200 -17.97 -16.54 13.85
N GLU A 201 -18.05 -17.56 12.98
CA GLU A 201 -18.20 -17.38 11.54
C GLU A 201 -19.50 -16.65 11.12
N LEU A 202 -20.52 -16.69 11.95
CA LEU A 202 -21.78 -15.98 11.74
C LEU A 202 -21.80 -14.64 12.47
N ALA A 203 -21.38 -14.60 13.74
CA ALA A 203 -21.43 -13.38 14.55
C ALA A 203 -20.67 -12.21 13.92
N ARG A 204 -19.53 -12.48 13.28
CA ARG A 204 -18.70 -11.47 12.59
C ARG A 204 -19.41 -10.71 11.45
N MET A 205 -20.55 -11.21 10.94
CA MET A 205 -21.32 -10.52 9.90
C MET A 205 -21.84 -9.15 10.35
N ASN A 206 -21.97 -8.95 11.67
CA ASN A 206 -22.47 -7.70 12.25
C ASN A 206 -21.40 -6.60 12.39
N LEU A 207 -20.13 -6.91 12.14
CA LEU A 207 -19.05 -5.95 12.26
C LEU A 207 -19.07 -4.95 11.09
N THR A 208 -18.73 -3.71 11.40
CA THR A 208 -18.62 -2.64 10.39
C THR A 208 -17.35 -2.81 9.56
N LEU A 209 -17.36 -2.31 8.32
CA LEU A 209 -16.22 -2.42 7.39
C LEU A 209 -14.99 -1.63 7.83
N ASN A 210 -15.13 -0.68 8.76
CA ASN A 210 -14.01 0.07 9.32
C ASN A 210 -13.32 -0.66 10.50
N SER A 211 -13.80 -1.86 10.89
CA SER A 211 -13.06 -2.75 11.80
C SER A 211 -11.70 -3.12 11.21
N TYR A 212 -10.69 -3.25 12.07
CA TYR A 212 -9.36 -3.63 11.64
C TYR A 212 -9.23 -5.14 11.48
N THR A 213 -8.48 -5.55 10.43
CA THR A 213 -7.97 -6.91 10.22
C THR A 213 -6.44 -6.86 10.12
N GLN A 214 -5.81 -8.02 10.13
CA GLN A 214 -4.35 -8.15 9.98
C GLN A 214 -4.04 -9.28 9.02
N TRP A 215 -2.93 -9.15 8.29
CA TRP A 215 -2.43 -10.22 7.44
C TRP A 215 -0.92 -10.22 7.28
N TYR A 216 -0.37 -11.35 6.94
CA TYR A 216 0.90 -11.42 6.25
C TYR A 216 0.65 -11.29 4.75
N TRP A 217 1.38 -10.39 4.11
CA TRP A 217 1.34 -10.15 2.67
C TRP A 217 2.75 -10.26 2.11
N LYS A 218 2.99 -11.24 1.21
CA LYS A 218 4.28 -11.49 0.57
C LYS A 218 4.16 -11.30 -0.93
N THR A 219 5.11 -10.59 -1.52
CA THR A 219 5.15 -10.35 -2.96
C THR A 219 6.59 -10.13 -3.43
N ASP A 220 6.83 -10.32 -4.73
CA ASP A 220 8.08 -9.91 -5.35
C ASP A 220 8.15 -8.39 -5.57
N LEU A 221 9.37 -7.89 -5.83
CA LEU A 221 9.62 -6.45 -5.97
C LEU A 221 8.90 -5.83 -7.19
N LEU A 222 8.78 -6.54 -8.31
CA LEU A 222 8.05 -6.03 -9.47
C LEU A 222 6.58 -5.76 -9.13
N ASN A 223 5.93 -6.75 -8.51
CA ASN A 223 4.52 -6.66 -8.14
C ASN A 223 4.29 -5.67 -6.99
N LEU A 224 5.26 -5.53 -6.08
CA LEU A 224 5.26 -4.45 -5.10
C LEU A 224 5.31 -3.08 -5.79
N MET A 225 6.22 -2.86 -6.74
CA MET A 225 6.28 -1.60 -7.49
C MET A 225 4.99 -1.31 -8.25
N ASN A 226 4.33 -2.32 -8.82
CA ASN A 226 3.03 -2.17 -9.46
C ASN A 226 1.94 -1.74 -8.46
N PHE A 227 1.95 -2.31 -7.25
CA PHE A 227 1.08 -1.87 -6.16
C PHE A 227 1.35 -0.41 -5.78
N LEU A 228 2.62 -0.07 -5.55
CA LEU A 228 3.04 1.27 -5.14
C LEU A 228 2.70 2.33 -6.19
N PHE A 229 2.90 2.02 -7.47
CA PHE A 229 2.53 2.91 -8.57
C PHE A 229 1.03 3.23 -8.57
N LEU A 230 0.18 2.22 -8.40
CA LEU A 230 -1.27 2.40 -8.44
C LEU A 230 -1.85 2.96 -7.14
N ARG A 231 -1.26 2.67 -5.99
CA ARG A 231 -1.82 3.03 -4.68
C ARG A 231 -1.12 4.21 -4.03
N GLY A 232 0.10 4.55 -4.47
CA GLY A 232 0.78 5.78 -4.13
C GLY A 232 0.38 6.99 -4.97
N ASP A 233 -0.39 6.79 -6.06
CA ASP A 233 -0.90 7.86 -6.90
C ASP A 233 -1.80 8.83 -6.11
N SER A 234 -1.70 10.13 -6.42
CA SER A 234 -2.47 11.18 -5.72
C SER A 234 -3.99 11.02 -5.83
N HIS A 235 -4.47 10.34 -6.88
CA HIS A 235 -5.89 10.03 -7.07
C HIS A 235 -6.32 8.74 -6.36
N ALA A 236 -5.39 7.98 -5.77
CA ALA A 236 -5.73 6.82 -4.97
C ALA A 236 -6.45 7.26 -3.69
N GLN A 237 -7.31 6.40 -3.17
CA GLN A 237 -8.00 6.65 -1.91
C GLN A 237 -6.97 6.89 -0.79
N TYR A 238 -7.15 7.94 0.01
CA TYR A 238 -6.20 8.34 1.05
C TYR A 238 -5.78 7.18 1.96
N GLU A 239 -6.73 6.38 2.43
CA GLU A 239 -6.46 5.33 3.42
C GLU A 239 -5.56 4.21 2.87
N ILE A 240 -5.58 3.88 1.58
CA ILE A 240 -4.64 2.91 1.01
C ILE A 240 -3.33 3.59 0.60
N ARG A 241 -3.40 4.87 0.20
CA ARG A 241 -2.23 5.63 -0.23
C ARG A 241 -1.20 5.77 0.89
N VAL A 242 -1.63 6.09 2.11
CA VAL A 242 -0.71 6.23 3.25
C VAL A 242 0.01 4.91 3.60
N TYR A 243 -0.59 3.75 3.33
CA TYR A 243 0.11 2.46 3.41
C TYR A 243 1.17 2.34 2.32
N ALA A 244 0.82 2.67 1.07
CA ALA A 244 1.76 2.62 -0.05
C ALA A 244 2.95 3.57 0.16
N GLU A 245 2.73 4.78 0.68
CA GLU A 245 3.79 5.74 1.03
C GLU A 245 4.78 5.15 2.04
N LYS A 246 4.28 4.55 3.13
CA LYS A 246 5.14 3.90 4.14
C LYS A 246 5.89 2.68 3.59
N MET A 247 5.25 1.91 2.71
CA MET A 247 5.93 0.79 2.04
C MET A 247 7.02 1.29 1.08
N LEU A 248 6.79 2.40 0.38
CA LEU A 248 7.80 3.00 -0.49
C LEU A 248 9.05 3.42 0.29
N ASP A 249 8.90 3.94 1.52
CA ASP A 249 10.03 4.23 2.42
C ASP A 249 10.85 2.97 2.76
N THR A 250 10.18 1.82 2.92
CA THR A 250 10.89 0.55 3.15
C THR A 250 11.61 0.05 1.89
N VAL A 251 11.03 0.24 0.70
CA VAL A 251 11.69 -0.08 -0.58
C VAL A 251 12.95 0.75 -0.78
N LYS A 252 12.93 2.03 -0.41
CA LYS A 252 14.12 2.89 -0.42
C LYS A 252 15.26 2.33 0.45
N LYS A 253 14.92 1.75 1.60
CA LYS A 253 15.90 1.12 2.50
C LYS A 253 16.39 -0.23 1.97
N TRP A 254 15.53 -0.96 1.28
CA TRP A 254 15.79 -2.31 0.75
C TRP A 254 16.65 -2.27 -0.52
N VAL A 255 16.20 -1.55 -1.54
CA VAL A 255 16.76 -1.50 -2.90
C VAL A 255 16.86 -0.06 -3.39
N PRO A 256 17.80 0.76 -2.85
CA PRO A 256 17.83 2.20 -3.09
C PRO A 256 18.04 2.58 -4.55
N ILE A 257 18.82 1.81 -5.33
CA ILE A 257 19.05 2.08 -6.75
C ILE A 257 17.77 1.81 -7.55
N THR A 258 17.12 0.67 -7.30
CA THR A 258 15.84 0.32 -7.92
C THR A 258 14.74 1.31 -7.54
N HIS A 259 14.69 1.75 -6.28
CA HIS A 259 13.77 2.79 -5.82
C HIS A 259 13.96 4.08 -6.62
N SER A 260 15.20 4.55 -6.79
CA SER A 260 15.48 5.75 -7.58
C SER A 260 15.04 5.59 -9.04
N ALA A 261 15.33 4.44 -9.65
CA ALA A 261 14.90 4.14 -11.02
C ALA A 261 13.38 4.05 -11.14
N PHE A 262 12.70 3.51 -10.14
CA PHE A 262 11.23 3.43 -10.09
C PHE A 262 10.60 4.82 -10.02
N LEU A 263 11.12 5.70 -9.17
CA LEU A 263 10.63 7.09 -9.10
C LEU A 263 10.82 7.82 -10.43
N ASP A 264 11.96 7.67 -11.07
CA ASP A 264 12.28 8.35 -12.32
C ASP A 264 11.47 7.81 -13.51
N TYR A 265 11.46 6.48 -13.72
CA TYR A 265 10.90 5.87 -14.93
C TYR A 265 9.45 5.39 -14.80
N ARG A 266 8.84 5.45 -13.60
CA ARG A 266 7.46 5.05 -13.35
C ARG A 266 6.65 6.17 -12.72
N VAL A 267 6.97 6.57 -11.49
CA VAL A 267 6.16 7.53 -10.73
C VAL A 267 6.20 8.92 -11.36
N GLY A 268 7.40 9.41 -11.68
CA GLY A 268 7.60 10.73 -12.31
C GLY A 268 7.53 10.73 -13.83
N ALA A 269 7.29 9.57 -14.47
CA ALA A 269 7.26 9.46 -15.91
C ALA A 269 5.86 9.75 -16.49
N ALA A 270 5.83 10.36 -17.66
CA ALA A 270 4.61 10.54 -18.42
C ALA A 270 4.41 9.40 -19.43
N HIS A 271 3.23 8.77 -19.41
CA HIS A 271 2.82 7.79 -20.41
C HIS A 271 2.03 8.46 -21.52
N LEU A 272 2.64 8.62 -22.68
CA LEU A 272 2.03 9.24 -23.85
C LEU A 272 1.54 8.17 -24.84
N SER A 273 0.30 8.29 -25.27
CA SER A 273 -0.18 7.51 -26.42
C SER A 273 0.55 7.93 -27.71
N SER A 274 0.48 7.11 -28.75
CA SER A 274 1.04 7.47 -30.07
C SER A 274 0.48 8.80 -30.59
N LYS A 275 -0.79 9.09 -30.36
CA LYS A 275 -1.41 10.38 -30.72
C LYS A 275 -0.88 11.51 -29.85
N GLY A 276 -0.83 11.31 -28.52
CA GLY A 276 -0.27 12.29 -27.58
C GLY A 276 1.17 12.65 -27.92
N LEU A 277 2.02 11.66 -28.24
CA LEU A 277 3.40 11.89 -28.65
C LEU A 277 3.50 12.72 -29.96
N LYS A 278 2.62 12.50 -30.95
CA LYS A 278 2.57 13.29 -32.18
C LYS A 278 2.21 14.76 -31.89
N ILE A 279 1.25 14.97 -30.98
CA ILE A 279 0.84 16.31 -30.54
C ILE A 279 2.00 17.04 -29.89
N VAL A 280 2.67 16.40 -28.91
CA VAL A 280 3.85 16.97 -28.24
C VAL A 280 4.95 17.33 -29.23
N LYS A 281 5.28 16.42 -30.18
CA LYS A 281 6.25 16.70 -31.24
C LYS A 281 5.84 17.90 -32.12
N SER A 282 4.54 18.01 -32.45
CA SER A 282 4.03 19.14 -33.23
C SER A 282 4.17 20.45 -32.46
N MET A 283 3.86 20.48 -31.18
CA MET A 283 4.01 21.65 -30.31
C MET A 283 5.49 22.06 -30.14
N ILE A 284 6.41 21.09 -29.98
CA ILE A 284 7.85 21.35 -29.91
C ILE A 284 8.35 22.01 -31.21
N ASN A 285 7.79 21.65 -32.36
CA ASN A 285 8.11 22.26 -33.66
C ASN A 285 7.43 23.64 -33.88
N GLY A 286 6.79 24.21 -32.86
CA GLY A 286 6.17 25.52 -32.89
C GLY A 286 4.76 25.57 -33.46
N ASN A 287 4.14 24.41 -33.78
CA ASN A 287 2.78 24.37 -34.27
C ASN A 287 1.78 24.52 -33.12
N LYS A 288 0.73 25.28 -33.33
CA LYS A 288 -0.44 25.29 -32.43
C LYS A 288 -1.33 24.10 -32.76
N VAL A 289 -1.64 23.30 -31.78
CA VAL A 289 -2.58 22.18 -31.91
C VAL A 289 -3.79 22.47 -31.00
N SER A 290 -4.97 22.41 -31.56
CA SER A 290 -6.23 22.54 -30.82
C SER A 290 -6.75 21.17 -30.37
N TYR A 291 -7.71 21.17 -29.45
CA TYR A 291 -8.41 19.95 -29.07
C TYR A 291 -9.12 19.30 -30.27
N GLU A 292 -9.77 20.10 -31.08
CA GLU A 292 -10.53 19.67 -32.27
C GLU A 292 -9.66 18.93 -33.27
N ASP A 293 -8.41 19.36 -33.43
CA ASP A 293 -7.44 18.77 -34.37
C ASP A 293 -6.65 17.60 -33.77
N SER A 294 -6.76 17.37 -32.47
CA SER A 294 -5.95 16.40 -31.73
C SER A 294 -6.30 14.94 -32.02
N GLY A 295 -7.57 14.68 -32.36
CA GLY A 295 -8.13 13.33 -32.47
C GLY A 295 -8.13 12.55 -31.15
N LEU A 296 -8.03 13.25 -30.00
CA LEU A 296 -8.16 12.71 -28.65
C LEU A 296 -9.59 12.93 -28.12
N SER A 297 -10.01 12.12 -27.15
CA SER A 297 -11.19 12.46 -26.36
C SER A 297 -10.89 13.68 -25.47
N LYS A 298 -11.94 14.39 -25.04
CA LYS A 298 -11.80 15.57 -24.17
C LYS A 298 -11.03 15.25 -22.88
N ARG A 299 -11.23 14.06 -22.33
CA ARG A 299 -10.53 13.59 -21.14
C ARG A 299 -9.04 13.38 -21.41
N GLU A 300 -8.69 12.64 -22.47
CA GLU A 300 -7.29 12.41 -22.85
C GLU A 300 -6.56 13.72 -23.19
N TRP A 301 -7.26 14.66 -23.84
CA TRP A 301 -6.70 15.98 -24.10
C TRP A 301 -6.37 16.74 -22.81
N ASN A 302 -7.29 16.76 -21.86
CA ASN A 302 -7.06 17.43 -20.58
C ASN A 302 -5.90 16.77 -19.80
N GLU A 303 -5.87 15.43 -19.71
CA GLU A 303 -4.77 14.68 -19.09
C GLU A 303 -3.42 14.98 -19.78
N LEU A 304 -3.38 15.05 -21.11
CA LEU A 304 -2.18 15.42 -21.84
C LEU A 304 -1.74 16.86 -21.53
N MET A 305 -2.67 17.81 -21.45
CA MET A 305 -2.35 19.20 -21.12
C MET A 305 -1.84 19.35 -19.68
N GLU A 306 -2.38 18.59 -18.72
CA GLU A 306 -1.88 18.54 -17.35
C GLU A 306 -0.42 18.07 -17.29
N VAL A 307 -0.05 17.06 -18.10
CA VAL A 307 1.33 16.57 -18.19
C VAL A 307 2.27 17.61 -18.81
N ILE A 308 1.79 18.41 -19.77
CA ILE A 308 2.60 19.40 -20.47
C ILE A 308 2.69 20.71 -19.67
N ASP A 309 1.67 21.05 -18.88
CA ASP A 309 1.63 22.28 -18.10
C ASP A 309 2.67 22.23 -16.97
N LYS A 310 3.71 23.08 -17.10
CA LYS A 310 4.81 23.18 -16.13
C LYS A 310 4.39 23.54 -14.70
N LYS A 311 3.14 23.96 -14.48
CA LYS A 311 2.62 24.30 -13.15
C LYS A 311 2.31 23.08 -12.28
N ASN A 312 2.20 21.89 -12.88
CA ASN A 312 1.83 20.66 -12.19
C ASN A 312 3.00 19.68 -11.99
N LEU A 313 4.24 20.10 -12.20
CA LEU A 313 5.40 19.33 -11.74
C LEU A 313 5.44 19.35 -10.21
N ILE A 314 4.71 18.40 -9.61
CA ILE A 314 4.88 18.10 -8.20
C ILE A 314 6.25 17.44 -8.06
N VAL A 315 7.18 18.19 -7.52
CA VAL A 315 8.43 17.63 -6.99
C VAL A 315 8.03 16.91 -5.69
N ILE A 316 8.00 15.58 -5.74
CA ILE A 316 7.82 14.72 -4.56
C ILE A 316 9.13 14.71 -3.78
#